data_37c8d48cb1b00e38c9403517f954b08f
#
_entry.id   37c8d48cb1b00e38c9403517f954b08f
#
_cell.length_a   1.000
_cell.length_b   1.000
_cell.length_c   1.000
_cell.angle_alpha   90.00
_cell.angle_beta   90.00
_cell.angle_gamma   90.00
#
_symmetry.space_group_name_H-M   'P 1'
#
loop_
_entity.id
_entity.type
_entity.pdbx_description
1 polymer ?
#
loop_
_entity_poly.entity_id
_entity_poly.type
_entity_poly.pdbx_seq_one_letter_code
_entity_poly.pdbx_strand_id
1 'polypeptide(L)'
;MELKNYQKKVIADLQAYLYTLKQSANLAESWRNYWQQKDIAVGSGGVPAYKDNIQGVPAVCMKVPTGGGKTLLACSAIKHIFDFMPTEKPKLVVWLAPSDSILEQTLKNLSNPDHPYKQALDRDFGGRVQVLSKAMLLNGQGFSADSVQHILTICVLTFDSLRINSGRRYDRKIYQENSNLADFAAFYKNDAVLLEGTPETALIQVWRHLRPVTIVDESHNATSALSVEMLNNIYPSFILELTATPKNNSNVVSYVDARELKKENMVKLPVIVYKRNSRESVIVDAIQLRGRLEQKALEEEAITGNYIRPIVLFQAQPR
;
A
#
# COMPACT_ATOMS: atom_id res chain seq x y z
N MET A 1 17.30 -9.27 0.14
CA MET A 1 17.32 -8.19 1.16
C MET A 1 16.59 -8.67 2.39
N GLU A 2 17.18 -8.56 3.57
CA GLU A 2 16.53 -8.94 4.83
C GLU A 2 15.78 -7.76 5.44
N LEU A 3 14.69 -8.06 6.16
CA LEU A 3 13.96 -7.04 6.92
C LEU A 3 14.83 -6.54 8.09
N LYS A 4 14.80 -5.23 8.31
CA LYS A 4 15.37 -4.58 9.49
C LYS A 4 14.59 -4.97 10.76
N ASN A 5 15.18 -4.76 11.95
CA ASN A 5 14.54 -5.20 13.20
C ASN A 5 13.17 -4.56 13.43
N TYR A 6 13.02 -3.25 13.16
CA TYR A 6 11.71 -2.60 13.25
C TYR A 6 10.70 -3.14 12.23
N GLN A 7 11.16 -3.54 11.02
CA GLN A 7 10.29 -4.15 10.01
C GLN A 7 9.83 -5.55 10.44
N LYS A 8 10.73 -6.35 11.02
CA LYS A 8 10.38 -7.66 11.61
C LYS A 8 9.32 -7.50 12.71
N LYS A 9 9.46 -6.48 13.57
CA LYS A 9 8.46 -6.15 14.60
C LYS A 9 7.11 -5.81 13.98
N VAL A 10 7.07 -4.96 12.93
CA VAL A 10 5.82 -4.59 12.24
C VAL A 10 5.12 -5.82 11.65
N ILE A 11 5.86 -6.73 11.03
CA ILE A 11 5.31 -8.00 10.52
C ILE A 11 4.82 -8.91 11.67
N ALA A 12 5.57 -9.01 12.77
CA ALA A 12 5.14 -9.77 13.94
C ALA A 12 3.85 -9.20 14.57
N ASP A 13 3.70 -7.88 14.60
CA ASP A 13 2.47 -7.21 15.05
C ASP A 13 1.27 -7.56 14.16
N LEU A 14 1.46 -7.59 12.82
CA LEU A 14 0.44 -8.05 11.89
C LEU A 14 0.06 -9.52 12.15
N GLN A 15 1.05 -10.40 12.28
CA GLN A 15 0.82 -11.83 12.54
C GLN A 15 0.03 -12.05 13.83
N ALA A 16 0.39 -11.33 14.90
CA ALA A 16 -0.32 -11.39 16.17
C ALA A 16 -1.79 -10.94 16.01
N TYR A 17 -2.05 -9.86 15.26
CA TYR A 17 -3.42 -9.43 14.97
C TYR A 17 -4.19 -10.46 14.15
N LEU A 18 -3.59 -11.02 13.09
CA LEU A 18 -4.21 -12.06 12.28
C LEU A 18 -4.55 -13.31 13.10
N TYR A 19 -3.71 -13.67 14.07
CA TYR A 19 -3.96 -14.76 15.00
C TYR A 19 -5.20 -14.47 15.88
N THR A 20 -5.28 -13.27 16.50
CA THR A 20 -6.46 -12.90 17.29
C THR A 20 -7.72 -12.83 16.44
N LEU A 21 -7.60 -12.39 15.16
CA LEU A 21 -8.72 -12.34 14.24
C LEU A 21 -9.32 -13.72 13.96
N LYS A 22 -8.50 -14.78 13.89
CA LYS A 22 -8.97 -16.18 13.75
C LYS A 22 -9.75 -16.69 14.95
N GLN A 23 -9.46 -16.17 16.14
CA GLN A 23 -9.98 -16.69 17.41
C GLN A 23 -11.16 -15.87 17.95
N SER A 24 -11.47 -14.74 17.35
CA SER A 24 -12.49 -13.82 17.84
C SER A 24 -13.78 -13.93 17.01
N ALA A 25 -14.92 -13.70 17.63
CA ALA A 25 -16.21 -13.76 16.96
C ALA A 25 -16.46 -12.58 16.00
N ASN A 26 -15.80 -11.44 16.22
CA ASN A 26 -15.96 -10.24 15.40
C ASN A 26 -14.71 -9.32 15.46
N LEU A 27 -14.67 -8.33 14.57
CA LEU A 27 -13.54 -7.41 14.42
C LEU A 27 -13.26 -6.57 15.67
N ALA A 28 -14.29 -6.11 16.35
CA ALA A 28 -14.16 -5.31 17.56
C ALA A 28 -13.57 -6.12 18.73
N GLU A 29 -13.95 -7.38 18.84
CA GLU A 29 -13.41 -8.32 19.82
C GLU A 29 -11.94 -8.66 19.51
N SER A 30 -11.61 -8.96 18.24
CA SER A 30 -10.24 -9.25 17.83
C SER A 30 -9.31 -8.06 18.11
N TRP A 31 -9.80 -6.84 17.90
CA TRP A 31 -9.07 -5.61 18.20
C TRP A 31 -8.79 -5.45 19.69
N ARG A 32 -9.80 -5.69 20.55
CA ARG A 32 -9.62 -5.65 22.02
C ARG A 32 -8.63 -6.71 22.48
N ASN A 33 -8.78 -7.95 22.03
CA ASN A 33 -7.93 -9.07 22.41
C ASN A 33 -6.46 -8.82 21.99
N TYR A 34 -6.24 -8.28 20.80
CA TYR A 34 -4.91 -7.92 20.30
C TYR A 34 -4.22 -6.89 21.18
N TRP A 35 -4.90 -5.80 21.55
CA TRP A 35 -4.32 -4.75 22.38
C TRP A 35 -4.19 -5.17 23.87
N GLN A 36 -5.10 -6.00 24.35
CA GLN A 36 -5.01 -6.58 25.70
C GLN A 36 -3.77 -7.47 25.84
N GLN A 37 -3.37 -8.24 24.82
CA GLN A 37 -2.12 -9.00 24.81
C GLN A 37 -0.85 -8.13 24.89
N LYS A 38 -1.00 -6.85 24.64
CA LYS A 38 0.07 -5.83 24.71
C LYS A 38 -0.06 -4.94 25.96
N ASP A 39 -0.93 -5.29 26.89
CA ASP A 39 -1.25 -4.51 28.11
C ASP A 39 -1.73 -3.08 27.81
N ILE A 40 -2.39 -2.88 26.66
CA ILE A 40 -2.93 -1.59 26.22
C ILE A 40 -4.48 -1.64 26.20
N ALA A 41 -5.11 -0.73 26.92
CA ALA A 41 -6.56 -0.61 26.92
C ALA A 41 -7.10 -0.09 25.57
N VAL A 42 -8.31 -0.53 25.20
CA VAL A 42 -9.06 0.01 24.05
C VAL A 42 -10.16 0.93 24.60
N GLY A 43 -10.22 2.16 24.13
CA GLY A 43 -11.17 3.18 24.59
C GLY A 43 -10.51 4.25 25.45
N SER A 44 -11.15 4.65 26.53
CA SER A 44 -10.70 5.75 27.38
C SER A 44 -9.28 5.52 27.93
N GLY A 45 -8.35 6.41 27.61
CA GLY A 45 -6.96 6.35 28.05
C GLY A 45 -6.04 5.41 27.29
N GLY A 46 -6.53 4.74 26.24
CA GLY A 46 -5.76 3.81 25.43
C GLY A 46 -5.90 4.05 23.93
N VAL A 47 -5.81 2.97 23.15
CA VAL A 47 -6.02 3.05 21.70
C VAL A 47 -7.50 3.22 21.37
N PRO A 48 -7.86 3.90 20.25
CA PRO A 48 -9.25 4.02 19.82
C PRO A 48 -9.90 2.66 19.57
N ALA A 49 -11.23 2.59 19.73
CA ALA A 49 -12.01 1.43 19.33
C ALA A 49 -11.85 1.15 17.83
N TYR A 50 -11.98 -0.12 17.44
CA TYR A 50 -11.94 -0.52 16.03
C TYR A 50 -12.93 0.28 15.19
N LYS A 51 -12.50 0.71 14.02
CA LYS A 51 -13.31 1.44 13.04
C LYS A 51 -13.67 0.48 11.91
N ASP A 52 -14.93 0.05 11.87
CA ASP A 52 -15.46 -0.81 10.81
C ASP A 52 -15.87 0.03 9.60
N ASN A 53 -14.86 0.61 8.91
CA ASN A 53 -15.09 1.50 7.78
C ASN A 53 -15.72 0.79 6.58
N ILE A 54 -15.42 -0.48 6.40
CA ILE A 54 -16.01 -1.38 5.40
C ILE A 54 -16.60 -2.56 6.18
N GLN A 55 -17.89 -2.60 6.26
CA GLN A 55 -18.61 -3.50 7.14
C GLN A 55 -18.13 -4.97 7.05
N GLY A 56 -17.62 -5.49 8.16
CA GLY A 56 -17.17 -6.87 8.27
C GLY A 56 -15.88 -7.20 7.53
N VAL A 57 -15.17 -6.20 6.98
CA VAL A 57 -13.88 -6.38 6.31
C VAL A 57 -12.74 -5.98 7.26
N PRO A 58 -11.84 -6.92 7.61
CA PRO A 58 -10.66 -6.58 8.39
C PRO A 58 -9.80 -5.52 7.70
N ALA A 59 -9.59 -4.39 8.38
CA ALA A 59 -8.77 -3.29 7.88
C ALA A 59 -7.77 -2.88 8.96
N VAL A 60 -6.49 -2.89 8.62
CA VAL A 60 -5.39 -2.52 9.53
C VAL A 60 -4.41 -1.57 8.87
N CYS A 61 -3.80 -0.72 9.69
CA CYS A 61 -2.85 0.28 9.27
C CYS A 61 -1.48 0.01 9.91
N MET A 62 -0.43 -0.02 9.09
CA MET A 62 0.96 0.05 9.53
C MET A 62 1.44 1.50 9.43
N LYS A 63 1.66 2.15 10.57
CA LYS A 63 2.23 3.49 10.62
C LYS A 63 3.74 3.42 10.53
N VAL A 64 4.28 3.73 9.34
CA VAL A 64 5.72 3.71 9.07
C VAL A 64 6.13 5.01 8.40
N PRO A 65 7.15 5.72 8.91
CA PRO A 65 7.61 6.97 8.33
C PRO A 65 8.06 6.83 6.88
N THR A 66 8.10 7.96 6.16
CA THR A 66 8.65 8.01 4.81
C THR A 66 10.11 7.56 4.82
N GLY A 67 10.50 6.72 3.86
CA GLY A 67 11.83 6.10 3.83
C GLY A 67 11.96 4.83 4.69
N GLY A 68 10.94 4.46 5.49
CA GLY A 68 10.95 3.26 6.34
C GLY A 68 10.64 1.94 5.60
N GLY A 69 10.61 1.93 4.27
CA GLY A 69 10.43 0.70 3.48
C GLY A 69 9.02 0.15 3.48
N LYS A 70 7.99 1.01 3.45
CA LYS A 70 6.56 0.62 3.40
C LYS A 70 6.26 -0.42 2.33
N THR A 71 6.77 -0.23 1.12
CA THR A 71 6.54 -1.15 -0.01
C THR A 71 7.11 -2.55 0.26
N LEU A 72 8.30 -2.65 0.86
CA LEU A 72 8.89 -3.93 1.25
C LEU A 72 8.06 -4.61 2.35
N LEU A 73 7.58 -3.84 3.32
CA LEU A 73 6.67 -4.32 4.36
C LEU A 73 5.37 -4.86 3.77
N ALA A 74 4.78 -4.15 2.81
CA ALA A 74 3.59 -4.62 2.11
C ALA A 74 3.84 -5.94 1.39
N CYS A 75 4.93 -6.06 0.62
CA CYS A 75 5.30 -7.31 -0.05
C CYS A 75 5.45 -8.47 0.94
N SER A 76 6.11 -8.22 2.08
CA SER A 76 6.30 -9.24 3.13
C SER A 76 5.00 -9.59 3.86
N ALA A 77 4.06 -8.65 3.98
CA ALA A 77 2.77 -8.87 4.65
C ALA A 77 1.82 -9.77 3.83
N ILE A 78 1.89 -9.72 2.49
CA ILE A 78 0.97 -10.43 1.60
C ILE A 78 0.90 -11.93 1.94
N LYS A 79 2.05 -12.59 2.11
CA LYS A 79 2.08 -14.02 2.46
C LYS A 79 1.33 -14.31 3.75
N HIS A 80 1.58 -13.55 4.80
CA HIS A 80 0.95 -13.75 6.11
C HIS A 80 -0.57 -13.53 6.05
N ILE A 81 -1.02 -12.58 5.24
CA ILE A 81 -2.45 -12.33 5.03
C ILE A 81 -3.08 -13.52 4.30
N PHE A 82 -2.45 -14.06 3.25
CA PHE A 82 -2.99 -15.22 2.55
C PHE A 82 -2.91 -16.51 3.37
N ASP A 83 -1.89 -16.70 4.21
CA ASP A 83 -1.79 -17.85 5.13
C ASP A 83 -2.89 -17.82 6.22
N PHE A 84 -3.43 -16.62 6.51
CA PHE A 84 -4.60 -16.46 7.38
C PHE A 84 -5.91 -16.85 6.70
N MET A 85 -6.02 -16.69 5.39
CA MET A 85 -7.23 -16.94 4.60
C MET A 85 -7.41 -18.43 4.26
N PRO A 86 -8.62 -18.85 3.84
CA PRO A 86 -8.83 -20.20 3.30
C PRO A 86 -7.89 -20.48 2.12
N THR A 87 -7.42 -21.73 2.02
CA THR A 87 -6.44 -22.16 1.02
C THR A 87 -6.95 -22.01 -0.42
N GLU A 88 -8.27 -22.22 -0.60
CA GLU A 88 -8.96 -22.16 -1.90
C GLU A 88 -9.20 -20.73 -2.40
N LYS A 89 -8.86 -19.73 -1.56
CA LYS A 89 -9.07 -18.33 -1.93
C LYS A 89 -8.16 -17.93 -3.08
N PRO A 90 -8.70 -17.31 -4.15
CA PRO A 90 -7.90 -16.75 -5.23
C PRO A 90 -6.86 -15.75 -4.70
N LYS A 91 -5.62 -15.87 -5.18
CA LYS A 91 -4.50 -15.04 -4.71
C LYS A 91 -4.43 -13.73 -5.51
N LEU A 92 -5.39 -12.85 -5.24
CA LEU A 92 -5.52 -11.55 -5.89
C LEU A 92 -5.23 -10.41 -4.90
N VAL A 93 -4.33 -9.52 -5.28
CA VAL A 93 -4.02 -8.27 -4.60
C VAL A 93 -4.40 -7.09 -5.50
N VAL A 94 -5.17 -6.14 -4.97
CA VAL A 94 -5.37 -4.83 -5.59
C VAL A 94 -4.54 -3.81 -4.82
N TRP A 95 -3.50 -3.28 -5.46
CA TRP A 95 -2.59 -2.31 -4.88
C TRP A 95 -2.93 -0.91 -5.37
N LEU A 96 -3.34 -0.04 -4.46
CA LEU A 96 -3.76 1.32 -4.75
C LEU A 96 -2.61 2.29 -4.46
N ALA A 97 -2.03 2.85 -5.52
CA ALA A 97 -0.98 3.86 -5.44
C ALA A 97 -1.57 5.28 -5.38
N PRO A 98 -0.91 6.23 -4.70
CA PRO A 98 -1.42 7.59 -4.51
C PRO A 98 -1.34 8.48 -5.75
N SER A 99 -0.46 8.17 -6.70
CA SER A 99 -0.23 8.94 -7.93
C SER A 99 0.32 8.06 -9.06
N ASP A 100 0.24 8.56 -10.30
CA ASP A 100 0.77 7.85 -11.48
C ASP A 100 2.29 7.63 -11.38
N SER A 101 3.04 8.59 -10.86
CA SER A 101 4.49 8.45 -10.64
C SER A 101 4.84 7.30 -9.69
N ILE A 102 4.08 7.16 -8.59
CA ILE A 102 4.26 6.04 -7.63
C ILE A 102 3.75 4.73 -8.25
N LEU A 103 2.66 4.77 -9.02
CA LEU A 103 2.16 3.63 -9.77
C LEU A 103 3.24 3.05 -10.69
N GLU A 104 3.85 3.88 -11.54
CA GLU A 104 4.90 3.47 -12.48
C GLU A 104 6.13 2.90 -11.74
N GLN A 105 6.56 3.56 -10.67
CA GLN A 105 7.65 3.08 -9.84
C GLN A 105 7.32 1.72 -9.19
N THR A 106 6.10 1.56 -8.68
CA THR A 106 5.65 0.32 -8.05
C THR A 106 5.58 -0.81 -9.06
N LEU A 107 4.98 -0.58 -10.23
CA LEU A 107 4.94 -1.56 -11.33
C LEU A 107 6.35 -1.99 -11.75
N LYS A 108 7.24 -1.01 -11.99
CA LYS A 108 8.65 -1.29 -12.36
C LYS A 108 9.36 -2.15 -11.32
N ASN A 109 9.24 -1.78 -10.05
CA ASN A 109 9.96 -2.47 -8.97
C ASN A 109 9.40 -3.87 -8.69
N LEU A 110 8.08 -4.05 -8.75
CA LEU A 110 7.43 -5.34 -8.53
C LEU A 110 7.56 -6.29 -9.73
N SER A 111 7.81 -5.76 -10.94
CA SER A 111 8.00 -6.58 -12.16
C SER A 111 9.47 -6.92 -12.43
N ASN A 112 10.43 -6.24 -11.80
CA ASN A 112 11.86 -6.47 -12.02
C ASN A 112 12.35 -7.65 -11.17
N PRO A 113 12.80 -8.78 -11.76
CA PRO A 113 13.30 -9.95 -11.03
C PRO A 113 14.47 -9.66 -10.09
N ASP A 114 15.30 -8.66 -10.43
CA ASP A 114 16.46 -8.29 -9.64
C ASP A 114 16.12 -7.35 -8.48
N HIS A 115 14.89 -6.83 -8.45
CA HIS A 115 14.48 -5.91 -7.40
C HIS A 115 14.11 -6.65 -6.10
N PRO A 116 14.54 -6.17 -4.91
CA PRO A 116 14.29 -6.84 -3.63
C PRO A 116 12.79 -7.11 -3.33
N TYR A 117 11.88 -6.28 -3.84
CA TYR A 117 10.44 -6.48 -3.65
C TYR A 117 9.94 -7.70 -4.41
N LYS A 118 10.33 -7.83 -5.69
CA LYS A 118 9.97 -9.00 -6.51
C LYS A 118 10.58 -10.27 -5.92
N GLN A 119 11.86 -10.23 -5.54
CA GLN A 119 12.55 -11.36 -4.91
C GLN A 119 11.88 -11.82 -3.60
N ALA A 120 11.37 -10.89 -2.78
CA ALA A 120 10.62 -11.24 -1.58
C ALA A 120 9.32 -11.99 -1.93
N LEU A 121 8.55 -11.48 -2.88
CA LEU A 121 7.32 -12.11 -3.34
C LEU A 121 7.58 -13.48 -3.99
N ASP A 122 8.60 -13.60 -4.84
CA ASP A 122 8.95 -14.85 -5.51
C ASP A 122 9.38 -15.94 -4.51
N ARG A 123 10.18 -15.56 -3.51
CA ARG A 123 10.54 -16.48 -2.43
C ARG A 123 9.30 -16.98 -1.67
N ASP A 124 8.37 -16.08 -1.34
CA ASP A 124 7.23 -16.37 -0.51
C ASP A 124 6.12 -17.13 -1.25
N PHE A 125 6.06 -17.02 -2.59
CA PHE A 125 5.06 -17.67 -3.45
C PHE A 125 5.66 -18.65 -4.48
N GLY A 126 6.92 -19.06 -4.30
CA GLY A 126 7.59 -20.07 -5.15
C GLY A 126 7.74 -19.64 -6.61
N GLY A 127 7.99 -18.35 -6.86
CA GLY A 127 8.13 -17.77 -8.20
C GLY A 127 6.81 -17.59 -8.96
N ARG A 128 5.66 -18.02 -8.41
CA ARG A 128 4.34 -17.89 -9.02
C ARG A 128 3.71 -16.54 -8.70
N VAL A 129 4.27 -15.47 -9.25
CA VAL A 129 3.85 -14.08 -9.02
C VAL A 129 3.83 -13.33 -10.33
N GLN A 130 2.70 -12.73 -10.64
CA GLN A 130 2.54 -11.79 -11.75
C GLN A 130 2.09 -10.41 -11.25
N VAL A 131 2.51 -9.37 -11.96
CA VAL A 131 2.17 -7.98 -11.67
C VAL A 131 1.54 -7.38 -12.92
N LEU A 132 0.32 -6.89 -12.80
CA LEU A 132 -0.48 -6.46 -13.92
C LEU A 132 -0.85 -4.97 -13.77
N SER A 133 -0.68 -4.22 -14.86
CA SER A 133 -1.21 -2.87 -14.98
C SER A 133 -2.72 -2.90 -15.29
N LYS A 134 -3.40 -1.76 -15.12
CA LYS A 134 -4.81 -1.63 -15.53
C LYS A 134 -5.05 -2.00 -17.00
N ALA A 135 -4.14 -1.64 -17.89
CA ALA A 135 -4.27 -1.97 -19.30
C ALA A 135 -4.21 -3.49 -19.56
N MET A 136 -3.28 -4.18 -18.93
CA MET A 136 -3.15 -5.64 -19.04
C MET A 136 -4.40 -6.34 -18.50
N LEU A 137 -4.93 -5.91 -17.36
CA LEU A 137 -6.18 -6.44 -16.79
C LEU A 137 -7.37 -6.28 -17.74
N LEU A 138 -7.55 -5.09 -18.28
CA LEU A 138 -8.66 -4.80 -19.20
C LEU A 138 -8.54 -5.55 -20.52
N ASN A 139 -7.32 -5.88 -20.94
CA ASN A 139 -7.06 -6.69 -22.14
C ASN A 139 -7.08 -8.21 -21.86
N GLY A 140 -7.32 -8.65 -20.63
CA GLY A 140 -7.27 -10.07 -20.24
C GLY A 140 -5.88 -10.70 -20.36
N GLN A 141 -4.82 -9.90 -20.41
CA GLN A 141 -3.45 -10.39 -20.58
C GLN A 141 -2.93 -11.04 -19.27
N GLY A 142 -2.83 -12.38 -19.27
CA GLY A 142 -2.40 -13.14 -18.10
C GLY A 142 -3.39 -13.12 -16.91
N PHE A 143 -4.59 -12.57 -17.12
CA PHE A 143 -5.62 -12.48 -16.10
C PHE A 143 -6.86 -13.26 -16.51
N SER A 144 -7.03 -14.43 -15.91
CA SER A 144 -8.15 -15.36 -16.15
C SER A 144 -8.62 -16.00 -14.85
N ALA A 145 -9.80 -16.61 -14.86
CA ALA A 145 -10.35 -17.32 -13.71
C ALA A 145 -9.44 -18.43 -13.21
N ASP A 146 -8.73 -19.12 -14.10
CA ASP A 146 -7.74 -20.16 -13.77
C ASP A 146 -6.45 -19.56 -13.18
N SER A 147 -5.90 -18.52 -13.80
CA SER A 147 -4.61 -17.96 -13.38
C SER A 147 -4.62 -17.47 -11.93
N VAL A 148 -5.71 -16.85 -11.46
CA VAL A 148 -5.82 -16.30 -10.10
C VAL A 148 -5.93 -17.39 -9.02
N GLN A 149 -6.19 -18.63 -9.37
CA GLN A 149 -6.19 -19.78 -8.45
C GLN A 149 -4.75 -20.23 -8.11
N HIS A 150 -3.85 -20.14 -9.07
CA HIS A 150 -2.52 -20.76 -8.99
C HIS A 150 -1.38 -19.74 -8.85
N ILE A 151 -1.60 -18.49 -9.26
CA ILE A 151 -0.60 -17.44 -9.34
C ILE A 151 -1.02 -16.28 -8.45
N LEU A 152 -0.11 -15.79 -7.61
CA LEU A 152 -0.32 -14.50 -6.94
C LEU A 152 -0.39 -13.40 -8.00
N THR A 153 -1.56 -12.83 -8.18
CA THR A 153 -1.79 -11.73 -9.12
C THR A 153 -1.88 -10.41 -8.38
N ILE A 154 -0.96 -9.49 -8.68
CA ILE A 154 -0.93 -8.14 -8.09
C ILE A 154 -1.36 -7.14 -9.16
N CYS A 155 -2.51 -6.52 -8.95
CA CYS A 155 -3.07 -5.48 -9.82
C CYS A 155 -2.72 -4.12 -9.25
N VAL A 156 -1.89 -3.33 -9.93
CA VAL A 156 -1.48 -2.01 -9.44
C VAL A 156 -2.24 -0.92 -10.18
N LEU A 157 -2.94 -0.06 -9.43
CA LEU A 157 -3.76 1.04 -9.95
C LEU A 157 -3.61 2.28 -9.09
N THR A 158 -4.05 3.42 -9.61
CA THR A 158 -4.25 4.62 -8.79
C THR A 158 -5.67 4.66 -8.23
N PHE A 159 -5.86 5.33 -7.09
CA PHE A 159 -7.19 5.65 -6.56
C PHE A 159 -8.08 6.34 -7.59
N ASP A 160 -7.49 7.20 -8.41
CA ASP A 160 -8.23 7.94 -9.42
C ASP A 160 -8.84 7.03 -10.50
N SER A 161 -8.25 5.85 -10.73
CA SER A 161 -8.83 4.83 -11.62
C SER A 161 -10.18 4.29 -11.16
N LEU A 162 -10.44 4.34 -9.84
CA LEU A 162 -11.68 3.86 -9.20
C LEU A 162 -12.71 4.97 -9.00
N ARG A 163 -12.29 6.24 -9.07
CA ARG A 163 -13.14 7.38 -8.74
C ARG A 163 -14.31 7.51 -9.71
N ILE A 164 -15.52 7.54 -9.18
CA ILE A 164 -16.74 7.84 -9.91
C ILE A 164 -17.04 9.33 -9.74
N ASN A 165 -16.98 10.08 -10.83
CA ASN A 165 -17.31 11.50 -10.83
C ASN A 165 -18.80 11.69 -11.11
N SER A 166 -19.52 12.39 -10.22
CA SER A 166 -20.92 12.83 -10.45
C SER A 166 -21.90 11.71 -10.87
N GLY A 167 -21.77 10.50 -10.32
CA GLY A 167 -22.65 9.38 -10.61
C GLY A 167 -22.42 8.69 -11.97
N ARG A 168 -21.42 9.11 -12.74
CA ARG A 168 -21.10 8.54 -14.05
C ARG A 168 -20.12 7.37 -13.94
N ARG A 169 -20.56 6.22 -13.46
CA ARG A 169 -19.73 5.00 -13.39
C ARG A 169 -19.16 4.61 -14.74
N TYR A 170 -19.95 4.74 -15.79
CA TYR A 170 -19.58 4.32 -17.14
C TYR A 170 -18.44 5.13 -17.79
N ASP A 171 -18.05 6.27 -17.23
CA ASP A 171 -16.89 7.03 -17.72
C ASP A 171 -15.56 6.33 -17.39
N ARG A 172 -15.56 5.33 -16.49
CA ARG A 172 -14.37 4.60 -16.09
C ARG A 172 -14.38 3.17 -16.62
N LYS A 173 -13.37 2.81 -17.40
CA LYS A 173 -13.23 1.50 -18.06
C LYS A 173 -13.39 0.30 -17.13
N ILE A 174 -13.03 0.43 -15.85
CA ILE A 174 -13.17 -0.67 -14.89
C ILE A 174 -14.62 -1.01 -14.53
N TYR A 175 -15.58 -0.10 -14.81
CA TYR A 175 -17.02 -0.31 -14.63
C TYR A 175 -17.76 -0.59 -15.94
N GLN A 176 -17.05 -0.60 -17.07
CA GLN A 176 -17.62 -0.88 -18.38
C GLN A 176 -17.65 -2.38 -18.66
N GLU A 177 -18.58 -2.78 -19.52
CA GLU A 177 -18.61 -4.13 -20.09
C GLU A 177 -17.26 -4.47 -20.75
N ASN A 178 -16.77 -5.69 -20.52
CA ASN A 178 -15.49 -6.15 -21.03
C ASN A 178 -15.52 -7.64 -21.39
N SER A 179 -15.67 -7.95 -22.66
CA SER A 179 -15.70 -9.31 -23.17
C SER A 179 -14.42 -10.13 -22.89
N ASN A 180 -13.27 -9.46 -22.71
CA ASN A 180 -12.02 -10.14 -22.35
C ASN A 180 -12.06 -10.78 -20.95
N LEU A 181 -13.06 -10.45 -20.12
CA LEU A 181 -13.24 -10.96 -18.76
C LEU A 181 -14.48 -11.86 -18.62
N ALA A 182 -15.07 -12.28 -19.74
CA ALA A 182 -16.31 -13.08 -19.73
C ALA A 182 -16.15 -14.45 -19.06
N ASP A 183 -14.96 -15.05 -19.07
CA ASP A 183 -14.66 -16.30 -18.39
C ASP A 183 -14.85 -16.22 -16.87
N PHE A 184 -14.58 -15.08 -16.26
CA PHE A 184 -14.85 -14.86 -14.83
C PHE A 184 -16.34 -14.94 -14.50
N ALA A 185 -17.20 -14.32 -15.30
CA ALA A 185 -18.64 -14.37 -15.10
C ALA A 185 -19.21 -15.80 -15.30
N ALA A 186 -18.59 -16.58 -16.19
CA ALA A 186 -18.95 -17.98 -16.37
C ALA A 186 -18.50 -18.88 -15.19
N PHE A 187 -17.34 -18.59 -14.60
CA PHE A 187 -16.72 -19.39 -13.55
C PHE A 187 -17.29 -19.04 -12.15
N TYR A 188 -17.48 -17.78 -11.84
CA TYR A 188 -17.95 -17.29 -10.55
C TYR A 188 -19.41 -16.83 -10.66
N LYS A 189 -20.34 -17.62 -10.14
CA LYS A 189 -21.79 -17.33 -10.14
C LYS A 189 -22.24 -17.03 -8.71
N ASN A 190 -22.22 -15.76 -8.31
CA ASN A 190 -22.76 -15.31 -7.04
C ASN A 190 -23.35 -13.91 -7.18
N ASP A 191 -24.62 -13.82 -7.48
CA ASP A 191 -25.35 -12.56 -7.71
C ASP A 191 -25.36 -11.66 -6.47
N ALA A 192 -25.26 -12.24 -5.27
CA ALA A 192 -25.29 -11.48 -4.00
C ALA A 192 -24.12 -10.52 -3.83
N VAL A 193 -23.02 -10.71 -4.54
CA VAL A 193 -21.86 -9.82 -4.47
C VAL A 193 -21.82 -8.77 -5.58
N LEU A 194 -22.70 -8.85 -6.57
CA LEU A 194 -22.71 -7.95 -7.72
C LEU A 194 -23.00 -6.50 -7.31
N LEU A 195 -22.33 -5.58 -7.96
CA LEU A 195 -22.57 -4.14 -7.86
C LEU A 195 -23.71 -3.77 -8.82
N GLU A 196 -24.85 -3.37 -8.26
CA GLU A 196 -26.04 -3.03 -9.02
C GLU A 196 -25.75 -1.99 -10.11
N GLY A 197 -26.36 -2.15 -11.29
CA GLY A 197 -26.23 -1.27 -12.44
C GLY A 197 -24.84 -1.29 -13.10
N THR A 198 -24.06 -2.35 -12.89
CA THR A 198 -22.74 -2.54 -13.50
C THR A 198 -22.73 -3.86 -14.27
N PRO A 199 -22.21 -3.92 -15.53
CA PRO A 199 -22.15 -5.16 -16.31
C PRO A 199 -21.36 -6.26 -15.58
N GLU A 200 -21.81 -7.53 -15.69
CA GLU A 200 -21.16 -8.66 -15.03
C GLU A 200 -19.70 -8.88 -15.45
N THR A 201 -19.38 -8.57 -16.70
CA THR A 201 -18.02 -8.70 -17.24
C THR A 201 -17.11 -7.50 -16.89
N ALA A 202 -17.61 -6.47 -16.20
CA ALA A 202 -16.79 -5.37 -15.77
C ALA A 202 -15.71 -5.82 -14.79
N LEU A 203 -14.50 -5.24 -14.88
CA LEU A 203 -13.37 -5.60 -14.02
C LEU A 203 -13.72 -5.45 -12.53
N ILE A 204 -14.51 -4.45 -12.16
CA ILE A 204 -14.94 -4.27 -10.77
C ILE A 204 -15.79 -5.44 -10.27
N GLN A 205 -16.66 -6.04 -11.12
CA GLN A 205 -17.45 -7.22 -10.77
C GLN A 205 -16.56 -8.45 -10.56
N VAL A 206 -15.57 -8.64 -11.44
CA VAL A 206 -14.56 -9.69 -11.28
C VAL A 206 -13.88 -9.57 -9.92
N TRP A 207 -13.47 -8.37 -9.52
CA TRP A 207 -12.86 -8.18 -8.19
C TRP A 207 -13.82 -8.49 -7.05
N ARG A 208 -15.10 -8.15 -7.17
CA ARG A 208 -16.11 -8.46 -6.17
C ARG A 208 -16.27 -9.96 -5.96
N HIS A 209 -16.27 -10.75 -7.03
CA HIS A 209 -16.27 -12.21 -6.94
C HIS A 209 -15.00 -12.76 -6.27
N LEU A 210 -13.85 -12.24 -6.65
CA LEU A 210 -12.55 -12.70 -6.15
C LEU A 210 -12.23 -12.19 -4.74
N ARG A 211 -12.87 -11.09 -4.29
CA ARG A 211 -12.66 -10.47 -2.98
C ARG A 211 -11.19 -10.26 -2.67
N PRO A 212 -10.46 -9.37 -3.37
CA PRO A 212 -9.02 -9.24 -3.27
C PRO A 212 -8.56 -8.81 -1.88
N VAL A 213 -7.30 -9.08 -1.57
CA VAL A 213 -6.58 -8.30 -0.56
C VAL A 213 -6.28 -6.93 -1.15
N THR A 214 -6.67 -5.87 -0.47
CA THR A 214 -6.43 -4.50 -0.96
C THR A 214 -5.32 -3.85 -0.15
N ILE A 215 -4.25 -3.43 -0.83
CA ILE A 215 -3.16 -2.65 -0.26
C ILE A 215 -3.39 -1.18 -0.61
N VAL A 216 -3.39 -0.32 0.40
CA VAL A 216 -3.59 1.12 0.27
C VAL A 216 -2.30 1.82 0.66
N ASP A 217 -1.53 2.23 -0.35
CA ASP A 217 -0.27 2.95 -0.13
C ASP A 217 -0.56 4.44 0.06
N GLU A 218 0.09 5.04 1.06
CA GLU A 218 -0.16 6.43 1.51
C GLU A 218 -1.65 6.70 1.76
N SER A 219 -2.26 5.88 2.61
CA SER A 219 -3.71 5.86 2.90
C SER A 219 -4.29 7.20 3.38
N HIS A 220 -3.44 8.15 3.79
CA HIS A 220 -3.91 9.50 4.12
C HIS A 220 -4.62 10.21 2.94
N ASN A 221 -4.43 9.76 1.71
CA ASN A 221 -5.18 10.21 0.55
C ASN A 221 -6.53 9.49 0.36
N ALA A 222 -6.76 8.38 1.07
CA ALA A 222 -7.84 7.42 0.83
C ALA A 222 -9.02 7.49 1.81
N THR A 223 -9.15 8.50 2.63
CA THR A 223 -10.07 8.51 3.79
C THR A 223 -11.25 9.47 3.68
N SER A 224 -11.54 9.98 2.49
CA SER A 224 -12.80 10.67 2.22
C SER A 224 -13.95 9.66 2.12
N ALA A 225 -15.20 10.09 2.28
CA ALA A 225 -16.37 9.25 2.03
C ALA A 225 -16.32 8.57 0.65
N LEU A 226 -15.78 9.27 -0.35
CA LEU A 226 -15.54 8.76 -1.70
C LEU A 226 -14.55 7.58 -1.71
N SER A 227 -13.51 7.63 -0.88
CA SER A 227 -12.53 6.53 -0.80
C SER A 227 -13.10 5.29 -0.14
N VAL A 228 -13.97 5.46 0.86
CA VAL A 228 -14.72 4.35 1.47
C VAL A 228 -15.65 3.73 0.44
N GLU A 229 -16.35 4.52 -0.37
CA GLU A 229 -17.20 4.02 -1.47
C GLU A 229 -16.37 3.22 -2.49
N MET A 230 -15.20 3.72 -2.90
CA MET A 230 -14.33 2.99 -3.84
C MET A 230 -13.88 1.64 -3.28
N LEU A 231 -13.51 1.58 -2.00
CA LEU A 231 -13.13 0.34 -1.34
C LEU A 231 -14.34 -0.62 -1.23
N ASN A 232 -15.52 -0.12 -0.91
CA ASN A 232 -16.76 -0.90 -0.93
C ASN A 232 -17.05 -1.48 -2.32
N ASN A 233 -16.79 -0.71 -3.38
CA ASN A 233 -16.99 -1.18 -4.76
C ASN A 233 -16.04 -2.34 -5.11
N ILE A 234 -14.81 -2.35 -4.60
CA ILE A 234 -13.87 -3.48 -4.77
C ILE A 234 -14.36 -4.72 -4.00
N TYR A 235 -15.04 -4.55 -2.88
CA TYR A 235 -15.48 -5.62 -1.98
C TYR A 235 -14.32 -6.50 -1.48
N PRO A 236 -13.30 -5.93 -0.83
CA PRO A 236 -12.10 -6.66 -0.44
C PRO A 236 -12.37 -7.70 0.64
N SER A 237 -11.45 -8.65 0.79
CA SER A 237 -11.45 -9.59 1.91
C SER A 237 -10.59 -9.14 3.09
N PHE A 238 -9.63 -8.25 2.82
CA PHE A 238 -8.73 -7.65 3.80
C PHE A 238 -8.18 -6.33 3.25
N ILE A 239 -7.99 -5.34 4.12
CA ILE A 239 -7.37 -4.06 3.76
C ILE A 239 -6.11 -3.86 4.60
N LEU A 240 -4.97 -3.65 3.92
CA LEU A 240 -3.72 -3.25 4.52
C LEU A 240 -3.39 -1.81 4.11
N GLU A 241 -3.47 -0.91 5.07
CA GLU A 241 -3.06 0.49 4.89
C GLU A 241 -1.61 0.70 5.30
N LEU A 242 -0.87 1.49 4.51
CA LEU A 242 0.49 1.91 4.80
C LEU A 242 0.57 3.43 4.72
N THR A 243 0.99 4.08 5.81
CA THR A 243 1.13 5.53 5.84
C THR A 243 2.07 6.01 6.93
N ALA A 244 2.69 7.16 6.72
CA ALA A 244 3.43 7.87 7.77
C ALA A 244 2.48 8.64 8.70
N THR A 245 1.31 9.04 8.21
CA THR A 245 0.34 9.93 8.87
C THR A 245 -1.06 9.31 8.86
N PRO A 246 -1.33 8.31 9.73
CA PRO A 246 -2.66 7.70 9.83
C PRO A 246 -3.72 8.76 10.17
N LYS A 247 -4.92 8.57 9.65
CA LYS A 247 -6.07 9.40 9.99
C LYS A 247 -6.85 8.82 11.17
N ASN A 248 -7.81 9.60 11.68
CA ASN A 248 -8.61 9.22 12.85
C ASN A 248 -9.44 7.94 12.66
N ASN A 249 -9.69 7.52 11.42
CA ASN A 249 -10.41 6.31 11.09
C ASN A 249 -9.50 5.12 10.71
N SER A 250 -8.18 5.26 10.76
CA SER A 250 -7.24 4.15 10.53
C SER A 250 -7.10 3.29 11.80
N ASN A 251 -7.15 1.97 11.62
CA ASN A 251 -6.90 1.00 12.69
C ASN A 251 -5.41 0.67 12.76
N VAL A 252 -4.64 1.47 13.49
CA VAL A 252 -3.17 1.33 13.54
C VAL A 252 -2.80 0.10 14.39
N VAL A 253 -2.39 -0.98 13.75
CA VAL A 253 -1.98 -2.24 14.40
C VAL A 253 -0.50 -2.22 14.81
N SER A 254 0.33 -1.48 14.11
CA SER A 254 1.75 -1.30 14.43
C SER A 254 2.22 0.08 14.04
N TYR A 255 3.15 0.61 14.79
CA TYR A 255 3.78 1.89 14.48
C TYR A 255 5.29 1.82 14.68
N VAL A 256 6.00 2.61 13.87
CA VAL A 256 7.44 2.82 13.94
C VAL A 256 7.70 4.30 14.14
N ASP A 257 8.56 4.66 15.07
CA ASP A 257 8.97 6.05 15.29
C ASP A 257 10.30 6.38 14.56
N ALA A 258 10.65 7.66 14.53
CA ALA A 258 11.88 8.11 13.88
C ALA A 258 13.15 7.61 14.61
N ARG A 259 13.06 7.27 15.90
CA ARG A 259 14.20 6.75 16.70
C ARG A 259 14.52 5.32 16.28
N GLU A 260 13.49 4.51 16.02
CA GLU A 260 13.66 3.13 15.54
C GLU A 260 14.30 3.13 14.16
N LEU A 261 13.87 4.03 13.25
CA LEU A 261 14.52 4.19 11.96
C LEU A 261 16.00 4.62 12.08
N LYS A 262 16.28 5.57 12.99
CA LYS A 262 17.64 6.07 13.23
C LYS A 262 18.58 4.96 13.69
N LYS A 263 18.15 4.07 14.58
CA LYS A 263 18.94 2.93 15.06
C LYS A 263 19.39 1.99 13.93
N GLU A 264 18.61 1.93 12.85
CA GLU A 264 18.86 1.07 11.69
C GLU A 264 19.44 1.85 10.48
N ASN A 265 19.88 3.09 10.69
CA ASN A 265 20.40 3.99 9.65
C ASN A 265 19.42 4.24 8.49
N MET A 266 18.12 4.21 8.76
CA MET A 266 17.05 4.41 7.79
C MET A 266 16.47 5.85 7.81
N VAL A 267 16.98 6.72 8.66
CA VAL A 267 16.58 8.13 8.70
C VAL A 267 17.39 8.90 7.65
N LYS A 268 16.71 9.68 6.84
CA LYS A 268 17.37 10.73 6.07
C LYS A 268 18.10 11.66 7.06
N LEU A 269 19.26 12.15 6.68
CA LEU A 269 20.07 13.09 7.46
C LEU A 269 19.22 14.23 8.02
N PRO A 270 19.64 14.88 9.13
CA PRO A 270 18.85 15.90 9.80
C PRO A 270 18.43 16.99 8.81
N VAL A 271 17.13 17.28 8.78
CA VAL A 271 16.59 18.41 8.03
C VAL A 271 16.82 19.66 8.87
N ILE A 272 17.68 20.55 8.39
CA ILE A 272 17.94 21.83 9.02
C ILE A 272 17.09 22.88 8.30
N VAL A 273 16.18 23.53 9.01
CA VAL A 273 15.29 24.55 8.45
C VAL A 273 15.83 25.94 8.80
N TYR A 274 16.13 26.74 7.77
CA TYR A 274 16.52 28.12 7.91
C TYR A 274 15.39 29.02 7.41
N LYS A 275 14.96 29.99 8.24
CA LYS A 275 14.05 31.06 7.83
C LYS A 275 14.85 32.25 7.35
N ARG A 276 14.47 32.84 6.22
CA ARG A 276 15.04 34.07 5.66
C ARG A 276 13.94 35.08 5.37
N ASN A 277 14.31 36.36 5.32
CA ASN A 277 13.36 37.45 5.15
C ASN A 277 13.11 37.79 3.67
N SER A 278 13.94 37.32 2.75
CA SER A 278 13.74 37.53 1.31
C SER A 278 14.01 36.26 0.50
N ARG A 279 13.42 36.18 -0.70
CA ARG A 279 13.63 35.07 -1.63
C ARG A 279 15.07 35.03 -2.15
N GLU A 280 15.65 36.18 -2.40
CA GLU A 280 17.02 36.35 -2.88
C GLU A 280 18.02 35.76 -1.88
N SER A 281 17.87 36.06 -0.59
CA SER A 281 18.73 35.50 0.46
C SER A 281 18.60 33.99 0.59
N VAL A 282 17.39 33.42 0.39
CA VAL A 282 17.22 31.95 0.37
C VAL A 282 17.99 31.33 -0.79
N ILE A 283 17.93 31.92 -1.99
CA ILE A 283 18.60 31.41 -3.19
C ILE A 283 20.12 31.49 -3.02
N VAL A 284 20.63 32.64 -2.57
CA VAL A 284 22.08 32.85 -2.35
C VAL A 284 22.62 31.87 -1.32
N ASP A 285 21.96 31.72 -0.17
CA ASP A 285 22.37 30.79 0.88
C ASP A 285 22.36 29.34 0.40
N ALA A 286 21.34 28.94 -0.36
CA ALA A 286 21.23 27.58 -0.90
C ALA A 286 22.37 27.26 -1.89
N ILE A 287 22.73 28.21 -2.77
CA ILE A 287 23.84 28.07 -3.71
C ILE A 287 25.17 27.99 -2.97
N GLN A 288 25.40 28.86 -1.97
CA GLN A 288 26.59 28.82 -1.14
C GLN A 288 26.73 27.53 -0.34
N LEU A 289 25.63 27.03 0.24
CA LEU A 289 25.62 25.75 0.94
C LEU A 289 25.96 24.60 -0.02
N ARG A 290 25.35 24.59 -1.21
CA ARG A 290 25.66 23.60 -2.24
C ARG A 290 27.14 23.61 -2.61
N GLY A 291 27.75 24.78 -2.79
CA GLY A 291 29.20 24.91 -3.07
C GLY A 291 30.09 24.33 -1.97
N ARG A 292 29.73 24.56 -0.70
CA ARG A 292 30.46 23.97 0.44
C ARG A 292 30.31 22.45 0.50
N LEU A 293 29.14 21.93 0.20
CA LEU A 293 28.88 20.49 0.16
C LEU A 293 29.62 19.84 -1.02
N GLU A 294 29.75 20.54 -2.17
CA GLU A 294 30.52 20.09 -3.33
C GLU A 294 31.98 19.87 -2.97
N GLN A 295 32.60 20.83 -2.28
CA GLN A 295 33.98 20.68 -1.81
C GLN A 295 34.16 19.45 -0.93
N LYS A 296 33.27 19.23 0.04
CA LYS A 296 33.30 18.05 0.88
C LYS A 296 33.09 16.74 0.11
N ALA A 297 32.21 16.76 -0.89
CA ALA A 297 31.98 15.58 -1.74
C ALA A 297 33.22 15.19 -2.56
N LEU A 298 33.96 16.18 -3.05
CA LEU A 298 35.24 15.96 -3.75
C LEU A 298 36.33 15.45 -2.81
N GLU A 299 36.40 15.99 -1.58
CA GLU A 299 37.34 15.50 -0.55
C GLU A 299 37.03 14.03 -0.17
N GLU A 300 35.75 13.69 -0.04
CA GLU A 300 35.31 12.33 0.27
C GLU A 300 35.55 11.36 -0.90
N GLU A 301 35.34 11.81 -2.13
CA GLU A 301 35.62 11.03 -3.34
C GLU A 301 37.13 10.68 -3.41
N ALA A 302 38.02 11.64 -3.10
CA ALA A 302 39.46 11.41 -3.09
C ALA A 302 39.89 10.33 -2.07
N ILE A 303 39.13 10.14 -0.98
CA ILE A 303 39.42 9.17 0.07
C ILE A 303 38.74 7.82 -0.19
N THR A 304 37.47 7.86 -0.61
CA THR A 304 36.59 6.65 -0.67
C THR A 304 36.35 6.16 -2.09
N GLY A 305 36.66 6.96 -3.11
CA GLY A 305 36.27 6.70 -4.51
C GLY A 305 34.79 6.93 -4.81
N ASN A 306 33.97 7.39 -3.83
CA ASN A 306 32.54 7.60 -3.98
C ASN A 306 32.19 9.09 -4.02
N TYR A 307 31.74 9.56 -5.18
CA TYR A 307 31.27 10.94 -5.33
C TYR A 307 29.76 11.04 -5.12
N ILE A 308 29.33 11.89 -4.16
CA ILE A 308 27.92 12.21 -3.90
C ILE A 308 27.65 13.65 -4.34
N ARG A 309 26.96 13.82 -5.47
CA ARG A 309 26.67 15.13 -6.05
C ARG A 309 25.62 15.90 -5.22
N PRO A 310 25.95 17.07 -4.63
CA PRO A 310 24.95 17.92 -3.99
C PRO A 310 24.05 18.59 -5.04
N ILE A 311 22.74 18.54 -4.78
CA ILE A 311 21.72 19.18 -5.63
C ILE A 311 20.92 20.19 -4.82
N VAL A 312 20.45 21.25 -5.47
CA VAL A 312 19.49 22.22 -4.90
C VAL A 312 18.19 22.10 -5.65
N LEU A 313 17.08 21.97 -4.90
CA LEU A 313 15.72 22.00 -5.43
C LEU A 313 15.04 23.28 -4.96
N PHE A 314 14.60 24.10 -5.90
CA PHE A 314 13.78 25.28 -5.63
C PHE A 314 12.32 24.96 -5.93
N GLN A 315 11.46 25.14 -4.92
CA GLN A 315 10.01 24.98 -5.08
C GLN A 315 9.34 26.35 -4.93
N ALA A 316 8.66 26.78 -5.96
CA ALA A 316 7.83 27.98 -5.93
C ALA A 316 6.34 27.60 -5.78
N GLN A 317 5.60 28.37 -4.99
CA GLN A 317 4.15 28.24 -4.99
C GLN A 317 3.60 28.77 -6.32
N PRO A 318 2.70 28.04 -7.00
CA PRO A 318 1.98 28.59 -8.14
C PRO A 318 1.17 29.81 -7.69
N ARG A 319 1.09 30.82 -8.55
CA ARG A 319 0.27 32.02 -8.34
C ARG A 319 -1.20 31.71 -8.52
#